data_27c87b802101ff90fec8e09f1d7e7627
#
_entry.id   27c87b802101ff90fec8e09f1d7e7627
#
_cell.length_a   1.000
_cell.length_b   1.000
_cell.length_c   1.000
_cell.angle_alpha   90.00
_cell.angle_beta   90.00
_cell.angle_gamma   90.00
#
_symmetry.space_group_name_H-M   'P 1'
#
loop_
_entity.id
_entity.type
_entity.pdbx_description
1 polymer ?
#
loop_
_entity_poly.entity_id
_entity_poly.type
_entity_poly.pdbx_seq_one_letter_code
_entity_poly.pdbx_strand_id
1 'polypeptide(L)'
;MHLTRRQLLAAAAPLVLAGCSRPGSSAAPQTFASRGRNAQVPDPELLLGVPPRSMAAASVPEFTKRFNVKVTMITPPGADFAPGSVDVLLLDQDALSALIAAKRVEPLDRTLIANRKLVEPPFDDPSFDSGGAHSVPKDYSVVGFALAARAGAPGPSSWADFFDLATTFPGQVGVPDDAVTVIGAALVATGHDWNSSASGDLDDARALLTSVRPRIGVGGTVDRARLNGGLAVMCTGLGFRAPRAGVRFVVPPEGTVARPRLLCIPEFAPDPVSAHAWLNHALDPLVAARDTVRTGRATPVGEATFALPPKLLTNPAVYPPALPPVALGFSDPSDAGLEARTAIWQELVAPPTRR
;
A
#
# COMPACT_ATOMS: atom_id res chain seq x y z
N MET A 1 -16.27 -35.02 25.94
CA MET A 1 -17.62 -35.25 25.40
C MET A 1 -17.61 -34.71 23.98
N HIS A 2 -17.43 -35.59 22.99
CA HIS A 2 -17.33 -35.24 21.58
C HIS A 2 -18.71 -35.26 20.96
N LEU A 3 -19.18 -34.07 20.48
CA LEU A 3 -20.40 -33.97 19.69
C LEU A 3 -20.08 -34.22 18.22
N THR A 4 -20.70 -35.25 17.66
CA THR A 4 -20.50 -35.68 16.27
C THR A 4 -21.36 -34.88 15.28
N ARG A 5 -20.85 -34.73 14.05
CA ARG A 5 -21.38 -33.97 12.90
C ARG A 5 -22.81 -34.30 12.42
N ARG A 6 -23.56 -35.14 13.12
CA ARG A 6 -24.89 -35.63 12.71
C ARG A 6 -26.10 -35.00 13.41
N GLN A 7 -25.91 -34.02 14.29
CA GLN A 7 -27.01 -33.46 15.11
C GLN A 7 -27.45 -32.02 14.69
N LEU A 8 -27.00 -31.53 13.58
CA LEU A 8 -27.36 -30.17 13.07
C LEU A 8 -28.29 -30.16 11.84
N LEU A 9 -28.96 -31.25 11.52
CA LEU A 9 -29.89 -31.37 10.39
C LEU A 9 -31.29 -31.86 10.84
N ALA A 10 -31.95 -31.11 11.72
CA ALA A 10 -33.38 -31.35 12.01
C ALA A 10 -33.99 -30.13 12.66
N ALA A 11 -34.34 -29.09 11.88
CA ALA A 11 -35.43 -28.14 12.16
C ALA A 11 -35.62 -27.19 10.96
N ALA A 12 -36.19 -27.69 9.88
CA ALA A 12 -36.78 -26.87 8.84
C ALA A 12 -38.26 -27.27 8.71
N ALA A 13 -39.14 -26.52 9.34
CA ALA A 13 -40.57 -26.57 9.09
C ALA A 13 -40.89 -25.69 7.85
N PRO A 14 -41.73 -26.16 6.92
CA PRO A 14 -42.13 -25.35 5.78
C PRO A 14 -43.24 -24.39 6.17
N LEU A 15 -42.99 -23.09 6.08
CA LEU A 15 -44.03 -22.06 6.07
C LEU A 15 -44.51 -21.92 4.60
N VAL A 16 -45.71 -22.42 4.36
CA VAL A 16 -46.46 -22.13 3.15
C VAL A 16 -46.92 -20.69 3.22
N LEU A 17 -46.39 -19.79 2.42
CA LEU A 17 -46.92 -18.48 2.16
C LEU A 17 -47.59 -18.46 0.79
N ALA A 18 -48.90 -18.22 0.85
CA ALA A 18 -49.78 -18.04 -0.30
C ALA A 18 -49.26 -16.92 -1.21
N GLY A 19 -49.27 -17.18 -2.51
CA GLY A 19 -48.84 -16.26 -3.54
C GLY A 19 -49.77 -15.02 -3.65
N CYS A 20 -49.13 -13.86 -3.79
CA CYS A 20 -49.65 -12.75 -4.56
C CYS A 20 -48.59 -12.37 -5.59
N SER A 21 -48.78 -12.81 -6.81
CA SER A 21 -48.02 -12.36 -7.97
C SER A 21 -48.21 -10.86 -8.15
N ARG A 22 -47.15 -10.08 -7.86
CA ARG A 22 -47.01 -8.72 -8.37
C ARG A 22 -46.08 -8.75 -9.57
N PRO A 23 -46.43 -7.99 -10.64
CA PRO A 23 -45.58 -7.92 -11.82
C PRO A 23 -44.25 -7.26 -11.45
N GLY A 24 -43.18 -7.74 -12.08
CA GLY A 24 -41.79 -7.37 -11.78
C GLY A 24 -41.57 -5.86 -11.68
N SER A 25 -41.18 -5.42 -10.52
CA SER A 25 -40.42 -4.20 -10.38
C SER A 25 -38.98 -4.60 -10.56
N SER A 26 -38.43 -4.29 -11.73
CA SER A 26 -36.99 -4.13 -11.86
C SER A 26 -36.58 -3.17 -10.74
N ALA A 27 -35.77 -3.64 -9.79
CA ALA A 27 -35.19 -2.76 -8.80
C ALA A 27 -34.46 -1.65 -9.56
N ALA A 28 -35.01 -0.44 -9.50
CA ALA A 28 -34.33 0.72 -10.06
C ALA A 28 -32.93 0.79 -9.42
N PRO A 29 -31.88 1.04 -10.22
CA PRO A 29 -30.56 1.25 -9.66
C PRO A 29 -30.66 2.33 -8.59
N GLN A 30 -30.05 2.08 -7.41
CA GLN A 30 -30.02 3.07 -6.34
C GLN A 30 -29.23 4.27 -6.85
N THR A 31 -29.94 5.32 -7.26
CA THR A 31 -29.33 6.60 -7.58
C THR A 31 -29.00 7.28 -6.26
N PHE A 32 -27.73 7.49 -6.02
CA PHE A 32 -27.28 8.30 -4.90
C PHE A 32 -27.60 9.75 -5.24
N ALA A 33 -28.63 10.31 -4.59
CA ALA A 33 -28.96 11.71 -4.75
C ALA A 33 -27.86 12.57 -4.14
N SER A 34 -27.25 13.44 -4.94
CA SER A 34 -26.29 14.42 -4.45
C SER A 34 -26.98 15.33 -3.42
N ARG A 35 -26.34 15.58 -2.27
CA ARG A 35 -26.85 16.52 -1.28
C ARG A 35 -26.94 17.91 -1.92
N GLY A 36 -28.16 18.39 -2.13
CA GLY A 36 -28.45 19.81 -2.29
C GLY A 36 -28.40 20.41 -3.69
N ARG A 37 -28.66 19.67 -4.77
CA ARG A 37 -28.87 20.28 -6.09
C ARG A 37 -30.27 20.05 -6.61
N ASN A 38 -31.06 21.11 -6.61
CA ASN A 38 -32.26 21.26 -7.44
C ASN A 38 -31.76 21.62 -8.85
N ALA A 39 -31.52 20.66 -9.71
CA ALA A 39 -31.46 20.82 -11.17
C ALA A 39 -31.38 19.44 -11.80
N GLN A 40 -31.80 19.30 -13.04
CA GLN A 40 -31.61 18.11 -13.87
C GLN A 40 -30.13 17.67 -13.77
N VAL A 41 -29.88 16.65 -12.93
CA VAL A 41 -28.53 16.14 -12.71
C VAL A 41 -28.16 15.37 -13.97
N PRO A 42 -27.10 15.76 -14.70
CA PRO A 42 -26.52 14.89 -15.72
C PRO A 42 -26.22 13.52 -15.10
N ASP A 43 -26.16 12.46 -15.90
CA ASP A 43 -25.81 11.14 -15.41
C ASP A 43 -24.59 11.26 -14.48
N PRO A 44 -24.65 10.73 -13.25
CA PRO A 44 -23.60 10.95 -12.26
C PRO A 44 -22.26 10.45 -12.82
N GLU A 45 -21.27 11.32 -12.80
CA GLU A 45 -19.90 10.99 -13.24
C GLU A 45 -18.95 11.09 -12.07
N LEU A 46 -18.14 10.07 -11.86
CA LEU A 46 -17.11 10.00 -10.84
C LEU A 46 -15.73 10.15 -11.47
N LEU A 47 -14.99 11.15 -11.05
CA LEU A 47 -13.62 11.43 -11.50
C LEU A 47 -12.61 10.82 -10.54
N LEU A 48 -11.86 9.82 -11.00
CA LEU A 48 -10.82 9.14 -10.21
C LEU A 48 -9.43 9.62 -10.62
N GLY A 49 -8.78 10.36 -9.73
CA GLY A 49 -7.35 10.70 -9.83
C GLY A 49 -6.48 9.52 -9.40
N VAL A 50 -6.15 8.63 -10.34
CA VAL A 50 -5.43 7.40 -10.05
C VAL A 50 -4.29 7.17 -11.04
N PRO A 51 -3.11 6.71 -10.59
CA PRO A 51 -2.01 6.37 -11.49
C PRO A 51 -2.44 5.28 -12.50
N PRO A 52 -1.92 5.31 -13.73
CA PRO A 52 -2.21 4.27 -14.71
C PRO A 52 -1.92 2.86 -14.17
N ARG A 53 -2.76 1.89 -14.52
CA ARG A 53 -2.63 0.49 -14.13
C ARG A 53 -2.75 0.23 -12.63
N SER A 54 -3.41 1.10 -11.89
CA SER A 54 -3.61 0.96 -10.43
C SER A 54 -4.68 -0.06 -10.04
N MET A 55 -5.45 -0.59 -11.00
CA MET A 55 -6.53 -1.54 -10.76
C MET A 55 -6.73 -2.47 -11.96
N ALA A 56 -7.55 -3.51 -11.75
CA ALA A 56 -7.96 -4.42 -12.82
C ALA A 56 -8.92 -3.73 -13.81
N ALA A 57 -8.89 -4.16 -15.06
CA ALA A 57 -9.76 -3.57 -16.09
C ALA A 57 -11.26 -3.73 -15.80
N ALA A 58 -11.65 -4.76 -15.03
CA ALA A 58 -13.04 -5.02 -14.67
C ALA A 58 -13.58 -4.13 -13.55
N SER A 59 -12.73 -3.54 -12.72
CA SER A 59 -13.15 -2.79 -11.50
C SER A 59 -14.05 -1.60 -11.83
N VAL A 60 -13.72 -0.85 -12.88
CA VAL A 60 -14.53 0.29 -13.34
C VAL A 60 -15.87 -0.14 -13.96
N PRO A 61 -15.92 -1.04 -14.96
CA PRO A 61 -17.20 -1.48 -15.55
C PRO A 61 -18.16 -2.12 -14.54
N GLU A 62 -17.64 -2.86 -13.56
CA GLU A 62 -18.47 -3.46 -12.50
C GLU A 62 -19.11 -2.40 -11.61
N PHE A 63 -18.33 -1.39 -11.21
CA PHE A 63 -18.87 -0.26 -10.46
C PHE A 63 -19.93 0.48 -11.24
N THR A 64 -19.64 0.85 -12.49
CA THR A 64 -20.60 1.52 -13.39
C THR A 64 -21.88 0.72 -13.53
N LYS A 65 -21.78 -0.60 -13.76
CA LYS A 65 -22.97 -1.46 -13.87
C LYS A 65 -23.78 -1.55 -12.57
N ARG A 66 -23.08 -1.58 -11.42
CA ARG A 66 -23.73 -1.74 -10.11
C ARG A 66 -24.43 -0.47 -9.64
N PHE A 67 -23.83 0.68 -9.87
CA PHE A 67 -24.28 1.97 -9.30
C PHE A 67 -24.86 2.92 -10.34
N ASN A 68 -24.82 2.59 -11.62
CA ASN A 68 -25.20 3.46 -12.73
C ASN A 68 -24.49 4.82 -12.71
N VAL A 69 -23.19 4.81 -12.37
CA VAL A 69 -22.32 5.99 -12.31
C VAL A 69 -21.23 5.82 -13.36
N LYS A 70 -21.09 6.78 -14.26
CA LYS A 70 -19.98 6.83 -15.20
C LYS A 70 -18.68 7.10 -14.44
N VAL A 71 -17.64 6.32 -14.68
CA VAL A 71 -16.34 6.52 -14.05
C VAL A 71 -15.31 6.94 -15.09
N THR A 72 -14.68 8.07 -14.85
CA THR A 72 -13.57 8.59 -15.67
C THR A 72 -12.30 8.61 -14.85
N MET A 73 -11.26 7.90 -15.33
CA MET A 73 -9.93 7.92 -14.71
C MET A 73 -9.09 9.03 -15.33
N ILE A 74 -8.49 9.83 -14.46
CA ILE A 74 -7.55 10.88 -14.86
C ILE A 74 -6.19 10.64 -14.20
N THR A 75 -5.13 11.20 -14.77
CA THR A 75 -3.84 11.24 -14.08
C THR A 75 -4.01 12.00 -12.77
N PRO A 76 -3.50 11.51 -11.63
CA PRO A 76 -3.62 12.22 -10.37
C PRO A 76 -3.09 13.63 -10.53
N PRO A 77 -3.86 14.65 -10.17
CA PRO A 77 -3.34 16.02 -10.13
C PRO A 77 -2.24 16.11 -9.06
N GLY A 78 -1.34 17.07 -9.20
CA GLY A 78 -0.39 17.42 -8.16
C GLY A 78 -1.08 17.91 -6.88
N ALA A 79 -0.32 18.19 -5.83
CA ALA A 79 -0.86 18.65 -4.54
C ALA A 79 -1.73 19.93 -4.66
N ASP A 80 -1.51 20.74 -5.70
CA ASP A 80 -2.22 21.99 -5.97
C ASP A 80 -3.45 21.83 -6.88
N PHE A 81 -4.10 20.67 -6.84
CA PHE A 81 -5.33 20.46 -7.61
C PHE A 81 -6.43 21.45 -7.25
N ALA A 82 -7.21 21.86 -8.26
CA ALA A 82 -8.33 22.80 -8.05
C ALA A 82 -9.45 22.10 -7.21
N PRO A 83 -10.06 22.80 -6.24
CA PRO A 83 -11.22 22.29 -5.51
C PRO A 83 -12.31 21.83 -6.48
N GLY A 84 -12.92 20.67 -6.22
CA GLY A 84 -13.98 20.12 -7.06
C GLY A 84 -13.55 19.55 -8.41
N SER A 85 -12.25 19.41 -8.67
CA SER A 85 -11.73 18.87 -9.94
C SER A 85 -11.64 17.35 -9.99
N VAL A 86 -11.81 16.67 -8.86
CA VAL A 86 -11.69 15.22 -8.73
C VAL A 86 -12.51 14.73 -7.53
N ASP A 87 -13.09 13.53 -7.62
CA ASP A 87 -13.91 12.96 -6.55
C ASP A 87 -13.13 12.03 -5.63
N VAL A 88 -12.18 11.29 -6.18
CA VAL A 88 -11.35 10.35 -5.41
C VAL A 88 -9.90 10.44 -5.87
N LEU A 89 -8.99 10.46 -4.93
CA LEU A 89 -7.53 10.35 -5.18
C LEU A 89 -6.99 9.04 -4.64
N LEU A 90 -6.05 8.44 -5.39
CA LEU A 90 -5.20 7.36 -4.92
C LEU A 90 -3.79 7.88 -4.70
N LEU A 91 -3.39 7.97 -3.46
CA LEU A 91 -2.16 8.60 -3.00
C LEU A 91 -1.28 7.60 -2.23
N ASP A 92 0.00 7.88 -2.16
CA ASP A 92 0.87 7.29 -1.14
C ASP A 92 0.68 7.97 0.23
N GLN A 93 1.28 7.40 1.26
CA GLN A 93 1.16 7.87 2.62
C GLN A 93 1.59 9.34 2.78
N ASP A 94 2.75 9.70 2.23
CA ASP A 94 3.33 11.03 2.43
C ASP A 94 2.45 12.13 1.79
N ALA A 95 1.95 11.87 0.58
CA ALA A 95 1.04 12.78 -0.10
C ALA A 95 -0.30 12.92 0.64
N LEU A 96 -0.83 11.83 1.18
CA LEU A 96 -2.05 11.88 1.99
C LEU A 96 -1.83 12.69 3.26
N SER A 97 -0.75 12.44 4.02
CA SER A 97 -0.43 13.15 5.26
C SER A 97 -0.32 14.67 5.01
N ALA A 98 0.33 15.07 3.92
CA ALA A 98 0.41 16.47 3.51
C ALA A 98 -0.96 17.09 3.23
N LEU A 99 -1.88 16.35 2.56
CA LEU A 99 -3.23 16.84 2.29
C LEU A 99 -4.10 16.89 3.54
N ILE A 100 -3.95 15.97 4.48
CA ILE A 100 -4.63 16.01 5.79
C ILE A 100 -4.19 17.25 6.56
N ALA A 101 -2.88 17.49 6.67
CA ALA A 101 -2.33 18.67 7.34
C ALA A 101 -2.80 19.98 6.70
N ALA A 102 -2.92 20.01 5.37
CA ALA A 102 -3.43 21.15 4.62
C ALA A 102 -4.98 21.26 4.62
N LYS A 103 -5.70 20.33 5.27
CA LYS A 103 -7.18 20.22 5.27
C LYS A 103 -7.78 20.15 3.86
N ARG A 104 -7.12 19.45 2.95
CA ARG A 104 -7.51 19.30 1.55
C ARG A 104 -8.24 17.98 1.26
N VAL A 105 -8.53 17.19 2.28
CA VAL A 105 -9.30 15.93 2.22
C VAL A 105 -10.42 15.95 3.25
N GLU A 106 -11.55 15.35 2.88
CA GLU A 106 -12.72 15.27 3.76
C GLU A 106 -12.61 14.11 4.74
N PRO A 107 -13.13 14.25 5.98
CA PRO A 107 -13.39 13.10 6.83
C PRO A 107 -14.40 12.15 6.18
N LEU A 108 -14.13 10.85 6.23
CA LEU A 108 -14.96 9.83 5.63
C LEU A 108 -16.22 9.53 6.48
N ASP A 109 -17.37 9.43 5.82
CA ASP A 109 -18.55 8.84 6.42
C ASP A 109 -18.44 7.31 6.40
N ARG A 110 -18.03 6.74 7.52
CA ARG A 110 -17.78 5.29 7.66
C ARG A 110 -19.04 4.45 7.49
N THR A 111 -20.22 5.02 7.68
CA THR A 111 -21.51 4.31 7.50
C THR A 111 -21.73 3.94 6.03
N LEU A 112 -21.11 4.67 5.11
CA LEU A 112 -21.15 4.44 3.67
C LEU A 112 -20.09 3.44 3.18
N ILE A 113 -19.13 3.03 4.04
CA ILE A 113 -18.01 2.15 3.69
C ILE A 113 -18.08 0.86 4.51
N ALA A 114 -19.11 0.04 4.27
CA ALA A 114 -19.38 -1.19 5.03
C ALA A 114 -18.21 -2.21 4.95
N ASN A 115 -17.47 -2.25 3.84
CA ASN A 115 -16.34 -3.16 3.63
C ASN A 115 -15.08 -2.75 4.40
N ARG A 116 -15.06 -1.57 5.03
CA ARG A 116 -13.92 -1.16 5.86
C ARG A 116 -13.60 -2.17 6.98
N LYS A 117 -14.62 -2.83 7.54
CA LYS A 117 -14.45 -3.89 8.55
C LYS A 117 -13.64 -5.10 8.09
N LEU A 118 -13.39 -5.23 6.79
CA LEU A 118 -12.60 -6.31 6.18
C LEU A 118 -11.11 -5.97 6.06
N VAL A 119 -10.75 -4.71 6.39
CA VAL A 119 -9.36 -4.27 6.42
C VAL A 119 -8.70 -4.80 7.69
N GLU A 120 -7.55 -5.45 7.52
CA GLU A 120 -6.79 -6.05 8.62
C GLU A 120 -5.79 -5.06 9.25
N PRO A 121 -5.47 -5.24 10.55
CA PRO A 121 -4.37 -4.52 11.18
C PRO A 121 -3.03 -4.77 10.46
N PRO A 122 -2.12 -3.78 10.44
CA PRO A 122 -2.22 -2.44 11.02
C PRO A 122 -2.93 -1.41 10.10
N PHE A 123 -3.51 -1.84 8.98
CA PHE A 123 -4.04 -0.94 7.94
C PHE A 123 -5.39 -0.32 8.27
N ASP A 124 -6.11 -0.84 9.27
CA ASP A 124 -7.42 -0.33 9.71
C ASP A 124 -7.33 0.91 10.62
N ASP A 125 -6.18 1.08 11.29
CA ASP A 125 -5.88 2.23 12.16
C ASP A 125 -4.41 2.67 12.00
N PRO A 126 -4.04 3.25 10.86
CA PRO A 126 -2.66 3.68 10.63
C PRO A 126 -2.32 4.94 11.43
N SER A 127 -1.08 5.02 11.95
CA SER A 127 -0.60 6.15 12.76
C SER A 127 -0.72 7.51 12.07
N PHE A 128 -0.50 7.55 10.76
CA PHE A 128 -0.58 8.77 9.95
C PHE A 128 -2.02 9.24 9.60
N ASP A 129 -3.03 8.42 9.85
CA ASP A 129 -4.46 8.76 9.67
C ASP A 129 -5.28 8.01 10.72
N SER A 130 -5.20 8.47 11.97
CA SER A 130 -5.77 7.80 13.14
C SER A 130 -7.23 7.39 12.92
N GLY A 131 -7.49 6.12 13.18
CA GLY A 131 -8.75 5.48 12.89
C GLY A 131 -9.11 5.47 11.41
N GLY A 132 -8.22 5.82 10.46
CA GLY A 132 -8.50 6.02 9.05
C GLY A 132 -9.64 7.00 8.84
N ALA A 133 -9.53 8.17 9.45
CA ALA A 133 -10.58 9.18 9.42
C ALA A 133 -10.78 9.78 8.02
N HIS A 134 -9.73 9.82 7.21
CA HIS A 134 -9.71 10.50 5.92
C HIS A 134 -9.47 9.57 4.73
N SER A 135 -9.10 8.31 4.98
CA SER A 135 -8.72 7.39 3.90
C SER A 135 -9.13 5.94 4.14
N VAL A 136 -9.10 5.17 3.07
CA VAL A 136 -9.10 3.70 3.13
C VAL A 136 -7.89 3.15 2.39
N PRO A 137 -7.23 2.11 2.91
CA PRO A 137 -6.10 1.50 2.25
C PRO A 137 -6.58 0.66 1.06
N LYS A 138 -6.03 0.93 -0.13
CA LYS A 138 -6.35 0.16 -1.32
C LYS A 138 -5.42 -1.04 -1.49
N ASP A 139 -4.14 -0.78 -1.43
CA ASP A 139 -3.09 -1.77 -1.61
C ASP A 139 -1.78 -1.29 -0.97
N TYR A 140 -0.81 -2.20 -0.86
CA TYR A 140 0.50 -1.86 -0.34
C TYR A 140 1.62 -2.64 -1.05
N SER A 141 2.84 -2.18 -0.90
CA SER A 141 4.07 -2.92 -1.22
C SER A 141 4.96 -2.96 0.01
N VAL A 142 5.83 -3.95 0.09
CA VAL A 142 6.74 -4.16 1.21
C VAL A 142 8.12 -3.69 0.83
N VAL A 143 8.83 -3.03 1.74
CA VAL A 143 10.24 -2.70 1.58
C VAL A 143 11.07 -3.94 1.91
N GLY A 144 12.13 -4.14 1.17
CA GLY A 144 13.07 -5.25 1.34
C GLY A 144 14.25 -5.05 0.42
N PHE A 145 14.92 -6.13 0.05
CA PHE A 145 15.96 -6.05 -0.95
C PHE A 145 15.93 -7.22 -1.95
N ALA A 146 16.22 -6.91 -3.19
CA ALA A 146 16.43 -7.91 -4.22
C ALA A 146 17.90 -8.37 -4.21
N LEU A 147 18.11 -9.67 -4.30
CA LEU A 147 19.41 -10.31 -4.24
C LEU A 147 19.64 -11.18 -5.47
N ALA A 148 20.76 -11.01 -6.14
CA ALA A 148 21.19 -11.92 -7.19
C ALA A 148 21.61 -13.26 -6.58
N ALA A 149 20.99 -14.36 -7.01
CA ALA A 149 21.35 -15.69 -6.55
C ALA A 149 22.72 -16.06 -7.12
N ARG A 150 23.72 -16.18 -6.26
CA ARG A 150 25.01 -16.81 -6.58
C ARG A 150 24.96 -18.25 -6.08
N ALA A 151 25.38 -19.19 -6.91
CA ALA A 151 25.37 -20.59 -6.56
C ALA A 151 26.22 -20.83 -5.29
N GLY A 152 25.64 -21.47 -4.26
CA GLY A 152 26.36 -22.10 -3.16
C GLY A 152 26.54 -21.31 -1.87
N ALA A 153 26.09 -20.06 -1.75
CA ALA A 153 26.16 -19.33 -0.47
C ALA A 153 24.76 -19.06 0.11
N PRO A 154 24.51 -19.27 1.43
CA PRO A 154 23.38 -18.65 2.10
C PRO A 154 23.55 -17.14 1.94
N GLY A 155 22.57 -16.52 1.29
CA GLY A 155 22.64 -15.07 1.09
C GLY A 155 22.13 -14.32 2.31
N PRO A 156 22.38 -13.00 2.36
CA PRO A 156 21.92 -12.12 3.41
C PRO A 156 20.43 -12.30 3.65
N SER A 157 20.03 -12.22 4.92
CA SER A 157 18.65 -12.37 5.36
C SER A 157 18.17 -11.21 6.23
N SER A 158 19.11 -10.42 6.78
CA SER A 158 18.85 -9.29 7.67
C SER A 158 19.26 -7.96 7.00
N TRP A 159 18.81 -6.84 7.61
CA TRP A 159 19.29 -5.52 7.20
C TRP A 159 20.78 -5.34 7.49
N ALA A 160 21.29 -5.87 8.60
CA ALA A 160 22.71 -5.85 8.91
C ALA A 160 23.52 -6.58 7.83
N ASP A 161 23.11 -7.82 7.47
CA ASP A 161 23.74 -8.57 6.38
C ASP A 161 23.71 -7.79 5.05
N PHE A 162 22.62 -7.07 4.76
CA PHE A 162 22.48 -6.27 3.54
C PHE A 162 23.56 -5.18 3.46
N PHE A 163 23.79 -4.45 4.57
CA PHE A 163 24.82 -3.41 4.60
C PHE A 163 26.24 -4.01 4.61
N ASP A 164 26.44 -5.15 5.24
CA ASP A 164 27.73 -5.85 5.26
C ASP A 164 28.15 -6.32 3.86
N LEU A 165 27.19 -6.60 2.96
CA LEU A 165 27.52 -6.89 1.56
C LEU A 165 28.27 -5.74 0.88
N ALA A 166 28.03 -4.49 1.24
CA ALA A 166 28.75 -3.35 0.66
C ALA A 166 30.22 -3.36 1.05
N THR A 167 30.55 -3.88 2.23
CA THR A 167 31.94 -4.04 2.67
C THR A 167 32.65 -5.19 1.93
N THR A 168 31.94 -6.30 1.77
CA THR A 168 32.48 -7.49 1.10
C THR A 168 32.52 -7.32 -0.43
N PHE A 169 31.54 -6.61 -1.00
CA PHE A 169 31.38 -6.43 -2.45
C PHE A 169 31.21 -4.95 -2.82
N PRO A 170 32.25 -4.12 -2.72
CA PRO A 170 32.15 -2.68 -2.98
C PRO A 170 31.58 -2.38 -4.37
N GLY A 171 30.63 -1.42 -4.41
CA GLY A 171 29.97 -0.98 -5.65
C GLY A 171 28.87 -1.93 -6.17
N GLN A 172 28.64 -3.08 -5.53
CA GLN A 172 27.63 -4.05 -5.95
C GLN A 172 26.33 -4.00 -5.15
N VAL A 173 26.24 -3.09 -4.18
CA VAL A 173 25.05 -2.87 -3.35
C VAL A 173 24.45 -1.51 -3.68
N GLY A 174 23.14 -1.44 -3.88
CA GLY A 174 22.42 -0.22 -4.20
C GLY A 174 21.31 0.10 -3.20
N VAL A 175 21.12 1.40 -2.94
CA VAL A 175 20.02 1.93 -2.12
C VAL A 175 19.26 3.00 -2.89
N PRO A 176 17.96 3.22 -2.62
CA PRO A 176 17.20 4.32 -3.21
C PRO A 176 17.76 5.68 -2.72
N ASP A 177 17.47 6.74 -3.45
CA ASP A 177 17.66 8.11 -2.95
C ASP A 177 16.42 8.52 -2.13
N ASP A 178 16.30 7.93 -0.95
CA ASP A 178 15.16 8.08 -0.04
C ASP A 178 15.67 7.96 1.41
N ALA A 179 15.86 9.12 2.04
CA ALA A 179 16.34 9.24 3.41
C ALA A 179 15.55 8.39 4.40
N VAL A 180 14.21 8.42 4.29
CA VAL A 180 13.33 7.74 5.24
C VAL A 180 13.50 6.24 5.18
N THR A 181 13.56 5.68 3.97
CA THR A 181 13.73 4.24 3.76
C THR A 181 15.13 3.78 4.15
N VAL A 182 16.17 4.50 3.73
CA VAL A 182 17.56 4.04 3.95
C VAL A 182 17.95 4.15 5.42
N ILE A 183 17.60 5.26 6.08
CA ILE A 183 17.89 5.44 7.50
C ILE A 183 17.03 4.52 8.36
N GLY A 184 15.75 4.32 8.00
CA GLY A 184 14.90 3.34 8.68
C GLY A 184 15.48 1.92 8.65
N ALA A 185 15.96 1.47 7.50
CA ALA A 185 16.64 0.18 7.37
C ALA A 185 17.97 0.12 8.18
N ALA A 186 18.72 1.23 8.24
CA ALA A 186 19.94 1.31 9.03
C ALA A 186 19.65 1.29 10.54
N LEU A 187 18.57 1.94 10.99
CA LEU A 187 18.09 1.87 12.38
C LEU A 187 17.79 0.42 12.77
N VAL A 188 17.04 -0.31 11.96
CA VAL A 188 16.75 -1.73 12.24
C VAL A 188 18.03 -2.57 12.21
N ALA A 189 18.94 -2.31 11.26
CA ALA A 189 20.23 -2.99 11.18
C ALA A 189 21.10 -2.79 12.45
N THR A 190 20.92 -1.66 13.15
CA THR A 190 21.61 -1.34 14.41
C THR A 190 20.79 -1.68 15.67
N GLY A 191 19.63 -2.34 15.50
CA GLY A 191 18.82 -2.85 16.60
C GLY A 191 17.77 -1.87 17.14
N HIS A 192 17.49 -0.81 16.41
CA HIS A 192 16.53 0.23 16.81
C HIS A 192 15.20 0.11 16.03
N ASP A 193 14.17 0.82 16.51
CA ASP A 193 12.89 0.91 15.80
C ASP A 193 13.05 1.67 14.48
N TRP A 194 12.31 1.23 13.45
CA TRP A 194 12.32 1.88 12.13
C TRP A 194 12.03 3.38 12.20
N ASN A 195 11.12 3.78 13.07
CA ASN A 195 10.66 5.17 13.20
C ASN A 195 11.39 5.95 14.31
N SER A 196 12.41 5.38 14.96
CA SER A 196 13.11 6.09 16.02
C SER A 196 13.62 7.46 15.58
N SER A 197 13.41 8.47 16.43
CA SER A 197 13.94 9.83 16.31
C SER A 197 14.87 10.18 17.45
N ALA A 198 15.24 9.22 18.31
CA ALA A 198 16.23 9.41 19.34
C ALA A 198 17.60 9.70 18.74
N SER A 199 18.30 10.72 19.25
CA SER A 199 19.58 11.16 18.67
C SER A 199 20.64 10.05 18.67
N GLY A 200 20.71 9.25 19.74
CA GLY A 200 21.66 8.14 19.84
C GLY A 200 21.41 7.07 18.77
N ASP A 201 20.14 6.71 18.53
CA ASP A 201 19.75 5.73 17.52
C ASP A 201 20.10 6.23 16.10
N LEU A 202 19.83 7.52 15.86
CA LEU A 202 20.16 8.17 14.59
C LEU A 202 21.68 8.29 14.39
N ASP A 203 22.46 8.47 15.46
CA ASP A 203 23.92 8.50 15.39
C ASP A 203 24.48 7.10 15.06
N ASP A 204 23.91 6.02 15.60
CA ASP A 204 24.29 4.65 15.27
C ASP A 204 23.98 4.34 13.78
N ALA A 205 22.80 4.71 13.30
CA ALA A 205 22.42 4.58 11.89
C ALA A 205 23.34 5.41 10.97
N ARG A 206 23.67 6.65 11.36
CA ARG A 206 24.62 7.50 10.65
C ARG A 206 26.01 6.88 10.60
N ALA A 207 26.52 6.32 11.71
CA ALA A 207 27.82 5.67 11.77
C ALA A 207 27.89 4.47 10.81
N LEU A 208 26.88 3.59 10.83
CA LEU A 208 26.75 2.49 9.89
C LEU A 208 26.79 2.98 8.43
N LEU A 209 25.90 3.92 8.08
CA LEU A 209 25.81 4.43 6.71
C LEU A 209 27.09 5.14 6.25
N THR A 210 27.74 5.90 7.12
CA THR A 210 29.04 6.55 6.85
C THR A 210 30.09 5.49 6.49
N SER A 211 30.13 4.37 7.21
CA SER A 211 31.09 3.30 6.99
C SER A 211 30.93 2.61 5.60
N VAL A 212 29.70 2.47 5.13
CA VAL A 212 29.38 1.79 3.87
C VAL A 212 29.20 2.74 2.69
N ARG A 213 28.97 4.05 2.93
CA ARG A 213 28.64 5.05 1.89
C ARG A 213 29.61 5.05 0.70
N PRO A 214 30.93 4.95 0.87
CA PRO A 214 31.86 4.93 -0.26
C PRO A 214 31.73 3.68 -1.15
N ARG A 215 31.01 2.66 -0.67
CA ARG A 215 30.90 1.34 -1.28
C ARG A 215 29.52 1.03 -1.82
N ILE A 216 28.51 1.88 -1.54
CA ILE A 216 27.14 1.71 -2.02
C ILE A 216 26.81 2.67 -3.16
N GLY A 217 25.98 2.21 -4.10
CA GLY A 217 25.38 3.06 -5.12
C GLY A 217 24.10 3.71 -4.60
N VAL A 218 23.97 5.03 -4.75
CA VAL A 218 22.76 5.79 -4.37
C VAL A 218 22.07 6.30 -5.63
N GLY A 219 20.75 6.34 -5.57
CA GLY A 219 19.91 6.98 -6.58
C GLY A 219 19.60 6.13 -7.81
N GLY A 220 18.63 6.63 -8.56
CA GLY A 220 17.98 5.96 -9.67
C GLY A 220 16.87 5.03 -9.19
N THR A 221 15.84 4.87 -10.02
CA THR A 221 14.92 3.77 -9.89
C THR A 221 15.73 2.50 -9.76
N VAL A 222 15.52 1.78 -8.69
CA VAL A 222 16.16 0.49 -8.44
C VAL A 222 15.67 -0.46 -9.52
N ASP A 223 16.30 -0.36 -10.63
CA ASP A 223 15.92 -1.02 -11.86
C ASP A 223 16.46 -2.44 -11.84
N ARG A 224 15.66 -3.36 -12.41
CA ARG A 224 16.11 -4.72 -12.74
C ARG A 224 17.48 -4.73 -13.46
N ALA A 225 17.84 -3.65 -14.13
CA ALA A 225 19.11 -3.46 -14.82
C ALA A 225 20.31 -3.43 -13.86
N ARG A 226 20.16 -2.90 -12.64
CA ARG A 226 21.24 -2.87 -11.66
C ARG A 226 21.60 -4.24 -11.11
N LEU A 227 20.66 -5.20 -11.07
CA LEU A 227 20.98 -6.60 -10.72
C LEU A 227 21.77 -7.33 -11.82
N ASN A 228 21.84 -6.83 -13.04
CA ASN A 228 22.67 -7.42 -14.09
C ASN A 228 24.16 -7.20 -13.87
N GLY A 229 24.55 -6.22 -13.05
CA GLY A 229 25.93 -5.95 -12.65
C GLY A 229 26.15 -5.82 -11.14
N GLY A 230 25.06 -5.85 -10.34
CA GLY A 230 25.07 -5.71 -8.89
C GLY A 230 24.71 -7.00 -8.16
N LEU A 231 24.97 -7.02 -6.86
CA LEU A 231 24.68 -8.15 -5.99
C LEU A 231 23.35 -8.01 -5.26
N ALA A 232 23.11 -6.84 -4.67
CA ALA A 232 21.89 -6.58 -3.88
C ALA A 232 21.39 -5.15 -4.08
N VAL A 233 20.09 -4.99 -3.98
CA VAL A 233 19.46 -3.68 -4.14
C VAL A 233 18.25 -3.55 -3.20
N MET A 234 18.27 -2.53 -2.33
CA MET A 234 17.14 -2.16 -1.49
C MET A 234 16.01 -1.57 -2.36
N CYS A 235 14.80 -2.08 -2.20
CA CYS A 235 13.64 -1.68 -3.01
C CYS A 235 12.33 -2.15 -2.42
N THR A 236 11.22 -1.75 -3.04
CA THR A 236 9.92 -2.38 -2.77
C THR A 236 9.75 -3.67 -3.58
N GLY A 237 8.94 -4.60 -3.06
CA GLY A 237 8.64 -5.86 -3.74
C GLY A 237 7.97 -5.72 -5.11
N LEU A 238 7.41 -4.55 -5.42
CA LEU A 238 6.65 -4.31 -6.66
C LEU A 238 7.41 -4.68 -7.94
N GLY A 239 8.70 -4.45 -7.99
CA GLY A 239 9.56 -4.81 -9.12
C GLY A 239 9.75 -6.33 -9.31
N PHE A 240 9.43 -7.14 -8.29
CA PHE A 240 9.72 -8.57 -8.20
C PHE A 240 8.48 -9.45 -8.06
N ARG A 241 7.29 -8.92 -8.33
CA ARG A 241 6.01 -9.66 -8.30
C ARG A 241 5.98 -10.91 -9.19
N ALA A 242 6.79 -10.95 -10.25
CA ALA A 242 7.01 -12.13 -11.05
C ALA A 242 8.36 -12.75 -10.67
N PRO A 243 8.41 -14.05 -10.33
CA PRO A 243 9.68 -14.73 -10.07
C PRO A 243 10.64 -14.53 -11.25
N ARG A 244 11.89 -14.18 -10.94
CA ARG A 244 12.94 -14.05 -11.92
C ARG A 244 14.03 -15.07 -11.60
N ALA A 245 14.44 -15.83 -12.61
CA ALA A 245 15.53 -16.78 -12.46
C ALA A 245 16.79 -16.06 -11.96
N GLY A 246 17.42 -16.59 -10.93
CA GLY A 246 18.64 -16.02 -10.36
C GLY A 246 18.45 -14.75 -9.51
N VAL A 247 17.22 -14.37 -9.16
CA VAL A 247 16.95 -13.27 -8.25
C VAL A 247 15.92 -13.68 -7.20
N ARG A 248 16.21 -13.43 -5.93
CA ARG A 248 15.26 -13.55 -4.84
C ARG A 248 14.96 -12.20 -4.22
N PHE A 249 13.76 -12.01 -3.73
CA PHE A 249 13.40 -10.87 -2.88
C PHE A 249 13.44 -11.32 -1.43
N VAL A 250 14.08 -10.53 -0.59
CA VAL A 250 14.24 -10.78 0.84
C VAL A 250 13.48 -9.71 1.60
N VAL A 251 12.66 -10.16 2.52
CA VAL A 251 12.03 -9.33 3.55
C VAL A 251 12.71 -9.69 4.86
N PRO A 252 13.46 -8.77 5.48
CA PRO A 252 14.21 -9.06 6.70
C PRO A 252 13.28 -9.40 7.87
N PRO A 253 13.56 -10.48 8.62
CA PRO A 253 12.67 -10.95 9.69
C PRO A 253 12.63 -10.04 10.91
N GLU A 254 13.65 -9.22 11.14
CA GLU A 254 13.71 -8.25 12.24
C GLU A 254 12.74 -7.09 12.07
N GLY A 255 12.17 -6.92 10.90
CA GLY A 255 11.13 -5.94 10.64
C GLY A 255 11.35 -5.12 9.36
N THR A 256 10.25 -4.62 8.83
CA THR A 256 10.23 -3.73 7.67
C THR A 256 8.94 -2.91 7.65
N VAL A 257 8.78 -2.09 6.62
CA VAL A 257 7.60 -1.24 6.46
C VAL A 257 6.81 -1.55 5.20
N ALA A 258 5.50 -1.38 5.32
CA ALA A 258 4.59 -1.29 4.20
C ALA A 258 4.63 0.12 3.61
N ARG A 259 4.47 0.19 2.29
CA ARG A 259 4.22 1.43 1.54
C ARG A 259 2.79 1.36 1.00
N PRO A 260 1.80 1.80 1.79
CA PRO A 260 0.40 1.76 1.40
C PRO A 260 0.10 2.79 0.33
N ARG A 261 -0.92 2.48 -0.50
CA ARG A 261 -1.63 3.50 -1.28
C ARG A 261 -3.06 3.58 -0.77
N LEU A 262 -3.52 4.80 -0.62
CA LEU A 262 -4.75 5.15 0.09
C LEU A 262 -5.70 5.89 -0.83
N LEU A 263 -6.97 5.52 -0.76
CA LEU A 263 -8.05 6.24 -1.42
C LEU A 263 -8.61 7.26 -0.44
N CYS A 264 -8.69 8.51 -0.87
CA CYS A 264 -9.30 9.60 -0.09
C CYS A 264 -10.25 10.41 -0.97
N ILE A 265 -11.10 11.18 -0.31
CA ILE A 265 -12.06 12.10 -0.95
C ILE A 265 -11.53 13.51 -0.73
N PRO A 266 -11.15 14.23 -1.80
CA PRO A 266 -10.71 15.62 -1.69
C PRO A 266 -11.81 16.53 -1.14
N GLU A 267 -11.38 17.63 -0.50
CA GLU A 267 -12.29 18.70 -0.12
C GLU A 267 -13.04 19.24 -1.35
N PHE A 268 -14.34 19.47 -1.21
CA PHE A 268 -15.23 19.90 -2.29
C PHE A 268 -15.38 18.91 -3.45
N ALA A 269 -15.22 17.61 -3.20
CA ALA A 269 -15.51 16.59 -4.22
C ALA A 269 -16.93 16.78 -4.79
N PRO A 270 -17.11 16.76 -6.13
CA PRO A 270 -18.41 17.00 -6.76
C PRO A 270 -19.48 15.99 -6.38
N ASP A 271 -19.12 14.71 -6.24
CA ASP A 271 -20.05 13.64 -5.83
C ASP A 271 -19.49 12.79 -4.69
N PRO A 272 -19.52 13.30 -3.44
CA PRO A 272 -18.96 12.58 -2.30
C PRO A 272 -19.68 11.26 -1.98
N VAL A 273 -20.94 11.11 -2.38
CA VAL A 273 -21.70 9.87 -2.15
C VAL A 273 -21.23 8.75 -3.07
N SER A 274 -21.09 9.01 -4.36
CA SER A 274 -20.49 8.06 -5.31
C SER A 274 -19.02 7.80 -4.99
N ALA A 275 -18.28 8.79 -4.47
CA ALA A 275 -16.92 8.63 -3.99
C ALA A 275 -16.84 7.60 -2.85
N HIS A 276 -17.68 7.71 -1.81
CA HIS A 276 -17.76 6.72 -0.74
C HIS A 276 -18.15 5.32 -1.26
N ALA A 277 -19.10 5.25 -2.21
CA ALA A 277 -19.47 3.98 -2.84
C ALA A 277 -18.28 3.36 -3.59
N TRP A 278 -17.43 4.18 -4.23
CA TRP A 278 -16.20 3.71 -4.87
C TRP A 278 -15.19 3.18 -3.85
N LEU A 279 -14.98 3.89 -2.74
CA LEU A 279 -14.11 3.44 -1.67
C LEU A 279 -14.58 2.08 -1.13
N ASN A 280 -15.89 1.93 -0.89
CA ASN A 280 -16.48 0.67 -0.46
C ASN A 280 -16.32 -0.45 -1.51
N HIS A 281 -16.47 -0.15 -2.81
CA HIS A 281 -16.27 -1.09 -3.90
C HIS A 281 -14.80 -1.54 -4.01
N ALA A 282 -13.84 -0.64 -3.83
CA ALA A 282 -12.42 -0.97 -3.86
C ALA A 282 -12.00 -1.93 -2.73
N LEU A 283 -12.75 -1.95 -1.62
CA LEU A 283 -12.57 -2.87 -0.50
C LEU A 283 -13.41 -4.16 -0.62
N ASP A 284 -14.12 -4.37 -1.72
CA ASP A 284 -14.77 -5.66 -1.98
C ASP A 284 -13.70 -6.74 -2.19
N PRO A 285 -13.77 -7.90 -1.49
CA PRO A 285 -12.72 -8.92 -1.55
C PRO A 285 -12.38 -9.40 -2.96
N LEU A 286 -13.38 -9.55 -3.84
CA LEU A 286 -13.14 -9.99 -5.21
C LEU A 286 -12.51 -8.89 -6.07
N VAL A 287 -12.89 -7.63 -5.85
CA VAL A 287 -12.27 -6.48 -6.52
C VAL A 287 -10.82 -6.33 -6.06
N ALA A 288 -10.58 -6.36 -4.76
CA ALA A 288 -9.25 -6.26 -4.17
C ALA A 288 -8.32 -7.40 -4.63
N ALA A 289 -8.81 -8.63 -4.69
CA ALA A 289 -8.05 -9.78 -5.21
C ALA A 289 -7.65 -9.59 -6.69
N ARG A 290 -8.58 -9.18 -7.55
CA ARG A 290 -8.29 -8.92 -8.96
C ARG A 290 -7.30 -7.78 -9.15
N ASP A 291 -7.43 -6.74 -8.35
CA ASP A 291 -6.50 -5.61 -8.35
C ASP A 291 -5.09 -6.08 -7.94
N THR A 292 -4.97 -6.93 -6.91
CA THR A 292 -3.69 -7.55 -6.50
C THR A 292 -3.08 -8.37 -7.64
N VAL A 293 -3.86 -9.22 -8.31
CA VAL A 293 -3.37 -10.00 -9.47
C VAL A 293 -2.86 -9.07 -10.57
N ARG A 294 -3.56 -7.97 -10.82
CA ARG A 294 -3.20 -7.01 -11.87
C ARG A 294 -1.96 -6.19 -11.53
N THR A 295 -1.91 -5.67 -10.29
CA THR A 295 -0.89 -4.71 -9.88
C THR A 295 0.36 -5.37 -9.32
N GLY A 296 0.23 -6.57 -8.72
CA GLY A 296 1.25 -7.22 -7.92
C GLY A 296 1.54 -6.50 -6.60
N ARG A 297 0.60 -5.67 -6.13
CA ARG A 297 0.63 -5.07 -4.79
C ARG A 297 -0.31 -5.86 -3.91
N ALA A 298 0.08 -6.10 -2.68
CA ALA A 298 -0.76 -6.79 -1.71
C ALA A 298 -2.01 -5.97 -1.39
N THR A 299 -3.08 -6.64 -1.01
CA THR A 299 -4.26 -5.97 -0.49
C THR A 299 -4.33 -6.11 1.03
N PRO A 300 -4.76 -5.06 1.75
CA PRO A 300 -5.04 -5.12 3.19
C PRO A 300 -6.39 -5.77 3.53
N VAL A 301 -7.17 -6.18 2.53
CA VAL A 301 -8.46 -6.87 2.71
C VAL A 301 -8.21 -8.35 2.89
N GLY A 302 -8.30 -8.87 4.13
CA GLY A 302 -7.92 -10.23 4.46
C GLY A 302 -8.71 -11.28 3.69
N GLU A 303 -10.02 -11.13 3.56
CA GLU A 303 -10.88 -12.07 2.83
C GLU A 303 -10.52 -12.18 1.32
N ALA A 304 -9.87 -11.18 0.74
CA ALA A 304 -9.42 -11.21 -0.64
C ALA A 304 -8.38 -12.31 -0.89
N THR A 305 -7.63 -12.72 0.13
CA THR A 305 -6.59 -13.74 0.04
C THR A 305 -7.14 -15.09 -0.42
N PHE A 306 -8.41 -15.42 -0.09
CA PHE A 306 -9.06 -16.66 -0.53
C PHE A 306 -9.26 -16.74 -2.05
N ALA A 307 -9.27 -15.61 -2.76
CA ALA A 307 -9.43 -15.54 -4.20
C ALA A 307 -8.10 -15.34 -4.94
N LEU A 308 -6.96 -15.29 -4.22
CA LEU A 308 -5.65 -15.08 -4.82
C LEU A 308 -4.98 -16.40 -5.24
N PRO A 309 -4.24 -16.39 -6.36
CA PRO A 309 -3.39 -17.52 -6.72
C PRO A 309 -2.34 -17.82 -5.64
N PRO A 310 -2.14 -19.10 -5.23
CA PRO A 310 -1.17 -19.44 -4.18
C PRO A 310 0.24 -18.89 -4.41
N LYS A 311 0.69 -18.81 -5.66
CA LYS A 311 1.99 -18.24 -6.03
C LYS A 311 2.16 -16.76 -5.70
N LEU A 312 1.08 -16.00 -5.54
CA LEU A 312 1.16 -14.62 -5.07
C LEU A 312 1.25 -14.56 -3.55
N LEU A 313 0.51 -15.41 -2.85
CA LEU A 313 0.51 -15.48 -1.38
C LEU A 313 1.87 -15.95 -0.83
N THR A 314 2.58 -16.80 -1.57
CA THR A 314 3.90 -17.31 -1.18
C THR A 314 5.07 -16.49 -1.74
N ASN A 315 4.78 -15.42 -2.48
CA ASN A 315 5.83 -14.54 -3.01
C ASN A 315 6.16 -13.42 -2.01
N PRO A 316 7.35 -13.43 -1.38
CA PRO A 316 7.73 -12.41 -0.38
C PRO A 316 7.78 -10.99 -0.96
N ALA A 317 7.88 -10.86 -2.28
CA ALA A 317 7.81 -9.57 -2.96
C ALA A 317 6.39 -8.97 -3.01
N VAL A 318 5.37 -9.77 -2.70
CA VAL A 318 3.97 -9.33 -2.61
C VAL A 318 3.49 -9.36 -1.16
N TYR A 319 3.60 -10.52 -0.52
CA TYR A 319 3.25 -10.70 0.90
C TYR A 319 4.48 -11.11 1.71
N PRO A 320 4.74 -10.45 2.86
CA PRO A 320 5.78 -10.90 3.77
C PRO A 320 5.55 -12.37 4.18
N PRO A 321 6.63 -13.13 4.45
CA PRO A 321 6.49 -14.47 4.98
C PRO A 321 5.69 -14.48 6.29
N ALA A 322 4.76 -15.45 6.42
CA ALA A 322 3.99 -15.61 7.65
C ALA A 322 4.80 -16.33 8.76
N LEU A 323 5.87 -17.06 8.37
CA LEU A 323 6.70 -17.83 9.30
C LEU A 323 8.19 -17.77 8.86
N PRO A 324 9.08 -17.26 9.71
CA PRO A 324 8.76 -16.50 10.93
C PRO A 324 7.97 -15.21 10.57
N PRO A 325 7.08 -14.76 11.46
CA PRO A 325 6.32 -13.54 11.19
C PRO A 325 7.28 -12.35 11.11
N VAL A 326 7.10 -11.53 10.07
CA VAL A 326 7.86 -10.29 9.90
C VAL A 326 7.08 -9.16 10.55
N ALA A 327 7.73 -8.38 11.40
CA ALA A 327 7.14 -7.15 11.92
C ALA A 327 6.94 -6.17 10.76
N LEU A 328 5.67 -5.88 10.45
CA LEU A 328 5.28 -4.97 9.39
C LEU A 328 4.63 -3.73 10.00
N GLY A 329 5.29 -2.59 9.87
CA GLY A 329 4.78 -1.30 10.29
C GLY A 329 4.60 -0.33 9.13
N PHE A 330 4.41 0.94 9.46
CA PHE A 330 4.46 2.05 8.50
C PHE A 330 5.72 2.86 8.73
N SER A 331 6.22 3.51 7.68
CA SER A 331 7.29 4.48 7.81
C SER A 331 6.65 5.82 8.19
N ASP A 332 6.67 6.13 9.48
CA ASP A 332 5.99 7.29 10.05
C ASP A 332 6.88 7.94 11.14
N PRO A 333 8.07 8.47 10.76
CA PRO A 333 8.90 9.20 11.69
C PRO A 333 8.21 10.50 12.10
N SER A 334 8.43 10.95 13.33
CA SER A 334 8.00 12.29 13.76
C SER A 334 8.59 13.38 12.84
N ASP A 335 7.99 14.57 12.81
CA ASP A 335 8.51 15.70 12.02
C ASP A 335 10.00 15.98 12.32
N ALA A 336 10.38 16.01 13.59
CA ALA A 336 11.78 16.15 13.98
C ALA A 336 12.65 14.97 13.49
N GLY A 337 12.11 13.75 13.51
CA GLY A 337 12.78 12.58 12.97
C GLY A 337 12.95 12.65 11.47
N LEU A 338 11.97 13.17 10.74
CA LEU A 338 12.04 13.38 9.30
C LEU A 338 13.09 14.42 8.92
N GLU A 339 13.12 15.55 9.64
CA GLU A 339 14.12 16.60 9.46
C GLU A 339 15.54 16.06 9.71
N ALA A 340 15.73 15.36 10.84
CA ALA A 340 17.03 14.78 11.19
C ALA A 340 17.51 13.76 10.14
N ARG A 341 16.63 12.87 9.66
CA ARG A 341 16.95 11.89 8.62
C ARG A 341 17.31 12.57 7.31
N THR A 342 16.56 13.59 6.93
CA THR A 342 16.82 14.38 5.72
C THR A 342 18.19 15.04 5.80
N ALA A 343 18.53 15.66 6.94
CA ALA A 343 19.85 16.28 7.16
C ALA A 343 20.99 15.25 7.08
N ILE A 344 20.86 14.12 7.78
CA ILE A 344 21.83 13.01 7.73
C ILE A 344 22.03 12.52 6.30
N TRP A 345 20.93 12.31 5.57
CA TRP A 345 21.02 11.81 4.20
C TRP A 345 21.67 12.79 3.24
N GLN A 346 21.33 14.09 3.35
CA GLN A 346 21.96 15.15 2.54
C GLN A 346 23.47 15.22 2.79
N GLU A 347 23.91 15.10 4.04
CA GLU A 347 25.32 15.04 4.39
C GLU A 347 26.01 13.84 3.74
N LEU A 348 25.39 12.65 3.80
CA LEU A 348 25.94 11.41 3.28
C LEU A 348 26.03 11.38 1.74
N VAL A 349 25.06 12.00 1.03
CA VAL A 349 25.03 11.98 -0.44
C VAL A 349 25.66 13.21 -1.07
N ALA A 350 26.00 14.23 -0.30
CA ALA A 350 26.69 15.42 -0.81
C ALA A 350 27.97 15.04 -1.58
N PRO A 351 28.23 15.64 -2.72
CA PRO A 351 29.49 15.44 -3.41
C PRO A 351 30.66 15.87 -2.49
N PRO A 352 31.79 15.15 -2.50
CA PRO A 352 32.94 15.53 -1.69
C PRO A 352 33.35 16.95 -2.04
N THR A 353 33.39 17.82 -1.01
CA THR A 353 33.93 19.17 -1.18
C THR A 353 35.37 19.05 -1.66
N ARG A 354 35.62 19.47 -2.92
CA ARG A 354 37.00 19.58 -3.41
C ARG A 354 37.74 20.58 -2.50
N ARG A 355 38.61 20.06 -1.69
CA ARG A 355 39.61 20.87 -1.00
C ARG A 355 40.77 21.18 -1.95
#